data_63b43270a1bf4d830509f0829963106d
#
_entry.id   63b43270a1bf4d830509f0829963106d
#
_cell.length_a   1.000
_cell.length_b   1.000
_cell.length_c   1.000
_cell.angle_alpha   90.00
_cell.angle_beta   90.00
_cell.angle_gamma   90.00
#
_symmetry.space_group_name_H-M   'P 1'
#
loop_
_entity.id
_entity.type
_entity.pdbx_description
1 polymer ?
#
loop_
_entity_poly.entity_id
_entity_poly.type
_entity_poly.pdbx_seq_one_letter_code
_entity_poly.pdbx_strand_id
1 'polypeptide(L)'
;MDKSKYADLFEKLSGYRPRKKGESYEKLVTAVLRFLNPKSSIKHNQFLKGQYSADRYQIDSLINGAENIMVEAKDYSVRNERVGRGEVTKTAGALIDLPLEGGIVVSTTEFTSAAKTFSSGSKINPSAKPIELIQMSIPTESDLRGRILRGRIDLTICSPDIGNTKFYPVLSENGKKTFRMLYGEQTSAPFVLTGFHDAEGSLIETLGDFAEKIMANGKNADPLEGEVFFETSTNLFHDNHLFELKSIKYSIAFKTEKRSIAVEPNGEFALVVKSENGEHQRLITDTDLKRIILAKG
;
A
#
# COMPACT_ATOMS: atom_id res chain seq x y z
N MET A 1 -24.72 -26.26 -20.58
CA MET A 1 -24.40 -25.36 -19.46
C MET A 1 -22.94 -25.54 -19.10
N ASP A 2 -22.22 -24.47 -18.86
CA ASP A 2 -20.82 -24.53 -18.43
C ASP A 2 -20.76 -25.15 -17.00
N LYS A 3 -20.02 -26.26 -16.86
CA LYS A 3 -19.86 -27.00 -15.58
C LYS A 3 -18.62 -26.55 -14.80
N SER A 4 -17.99 -25.47 -15.24
CA SER A 4 -16.79 -24.97 -14.58
C SER A 4 -17.13 -24.32 -13.23
N LYS A 5 -16.33 -24.62 -12.20
CA LYS A 5 -16.41 -23.95 -10.91
C LYS A 5 -16.18 -22.42 -10.99
N TYR A 6 -15.54 -21.95 -12.08
CA TYR A 6 -15.37 -20.52 -12.36
C TYR A 6 -16.64 -19.88 -12.91
N ALA A 7 -17.52 -20.68 -13.58
CA ALA A 7 -18.84 -20.21 -13.97
C ALA A 7 -19.71 -19.98 -12.73
N ASP A 8 -19.63 -20.87 -11.73
CA ASP A 8 -20.35 -20.72 -10.43
C ASP A 8 -19.82 -19.51 -9.65
N LEU A 9 -18.48 -19.35 -9.59
CA LEU A 9 -17.86 -18.18 -8.97
C LEU A 9 -18.29 -16.88 -9.64
N PHE A 10 -18.24 -16.81 -10.98
CA PHE A 10 -18.62 -15.61 -11.70
C PHE A 10 -20.11 -15.26 -11.50
N GLU A 11 -20.99 -16.26 -11.51
CA GLU A 11 -22.42 -16.08 -11.24
C GLU A 11 -22.67 -15.56 -9.81
N LYS A 12 -21.98 -16.12 -8.80
CA LYS A 12 -22.02 -15.63 -7.40
C LYS A 12 -21.63 -14.14 -7.29
N LEU A 13 -20.65 -13.71 -8.09
CA LEU A 13 -20.12 -12.34 -8.04
C LEU A 13 -20.95 -11.33 -8.86
N SER A 14 -21.44 -11.75 -10.02
CA SER A 14 -22.09 -10.86 -11.01
C SER A 14 -23.61 -10.91 -11.02
N GLY A 15 -24.19 -11.97 -10.45
CA GLY A 15 -25.63 -12.22 -10.48
C GLY A 15 -26.15 -12.86 -11.78
N TYR A 16 -25.29 -13.17 -12.74
CA TYR A 16 -25.68 -13.87 -13.97
C TYR A 16 -24.62 -14.84 -14.48
N ARG A 17 -25.07 -15.84 -15.27
CA ARG A 17 -24.18 -16.82 -15.90
C ARG A 17 -24.13 -16.63 -17.41
N PRO A 18 -22.94 -16.40 -17.99
CA PRO A 18 -22.76 -16.35 -19.44
C PRO A 18 -23.17 -17.66 -20.13
N ARG A 19 -23.67 -17.57 -21.35
CA ARG A 19 -24.11 -18.74 -22.12
C ARG A 19 -22.98 -19.49 -22.81
N LYS A 20 -21.95 -18.74 -23.28
CA LYS A 20 -20.79 -19.30 -23.98
C LYS A 20 -19.88 -20.02 -22.98
N LYS A 21 -19.45 -21.22 -23.31
CA LYS A 21 -18.50 -22.00 -22.51
C LYS A 21 -17.16 -21.26 -22.43
N GLY A 22 -16.59 -21.15 -21.21
CA GLY A 22 -15.32 -20.44 -20.96
C GLY A 22 -15.47 -18.93 -20.73
N GLU A 23 -16.57 -18.31 -21.20
CA GLU A 23 -16.76 -16.85 -21.10
C GLU A 23 -16.73 -16.33 -19.65
N SER A 24 -17.21 -17.12 -18.70
CA SER A 24 -17.13 -16.78 -17.27
C SER A 24 -15.69 -16.61 -16.80
N TYR A 25 -14.80 -17.51 -17.22
CA TYR A 25 -13.38 -17.44 -16.88
C TYR A 25 -12.69 -16.26 -17.60
N GLU A 26 -12.98 -16.05 -18.89
CA GLU A 26 -12.49 -14.89 -19.66
C GLU A 26 -12.82 -13.56 -18.94
N LYS A 27 -14.07 -13.44 -18.44
CA LYS A 27 -14.52 -12.26 -17.67
C LYS A 27 -13.85 -12.12 -16.31
N LEU A 28 -13.63 -13.24 -15.60
CA LEU A 28 -12.87 -13.23 -14.34
C LEU A 28 -11.41 -12.79 -14.58
N VAL A 29 -10.76 -13.32 -15.63
CA VAL A 29 -9.40 -12.90 -16.03
C VAL A 29 -9.38 -11.40 -16.30
N THR A 30 -10.33 -10.90 -17.10
CA THR A 30 -10.45 -9.45 -17.41
C THR A 30 -10.59 -8.61 -16.12
N ALA A 31 -11.42 -9.05 -15.18
CA ALA A 31 -11.63 -8.35 -13.90
C ALA A 31 -10.36 -8.33 -13.05
N VAL A 32 -9.67 -9.47 -12.96
CA VAL A 32 -8.40 -9.59 -12.24
C VAL A 32 -7.32 -8.69 -12.86
N LEU A 33 -7.19 -8.69 -14.17
CA LEU A 33 -6.23 -7.83 -14.85
C LEU A 33 -6.51 -6.35 -14.59
N ARG A 34 -7.78 -5.92 -14.58
CA ARG A 34 -8.18 -4.55 -14.19
C ARG A 34 -7.78 -4.20 -12.76
N PHE A 35 -7.94 -5.16 -11.86
CA PHE A 35 -7.52 -5.00 -10.47
C PHE A 35 -6.00 -4.84 -10.32
N LEU A 36 -5.25 -5.64 -11.07
CA LEU A 36 -3.79 -5.63 -11.03
C LEU A 36 -3.16 -4.43 -11.76
N ASN A 37 -3.84 -3.91 -12.80
CA ASN A 37 -3.35 -2.84 -13.66
C ASN A 37 -4.32 -1.64 -13.71
N PRO A 38 -4.51 -0.91 -12.59
CA PRO A 38 -5.53 0.15 -12.50
C PRO A 38 -5.28 1.34 -13.42
N LYS A 39 -4.03 1.48 -13.93
CA LYS A 39 -3.65 2.57 -14.85
C LYS A 39 -3.83 2.19 -16.34
N SER A 40 -4.09 0.93 -16.65
CA SER A 40 -4.27 0.44 -18.03
C SER A 40 -5.74 0.30 -18.39
N SER A 41 -6.07 0.51 -19.67
CA SER A 41 -7.41 0.21 -20.20
C SER A 41 -7.48 -1.25 -20.62
N ILE A 42 -8.35 -2.04 -19.97
CA ILE A 42 -8.49 -3.46 -20.28
C ILE A 42 -9.88 -3.75 -20.82
N LYS A 43 -9.92 -4.24 -22.07
CA LYS A 43 -11.15 -4.53 -22.82
C LYS A 43 -11.33 -6.04 -22.98
N HIS A 44 -12.51 -6.55 -22.67
CA HIS A 44 -12.91 -7.95 -22.89
C HIS A 44 -13.38 -8.17 -24.32
N ASN A 45 -13.12 -9.35 -24.88
CA ASN A 45 -13.64 -9.84 -26.16
C ASN A 45 -13.42 -8.85 -27.31
N GLN A 46 -12.16 -8.60 -27.69
CA GLN A 46 -11.81 -7.71 -28.79
C GLN A 46 -11.52 -8.47 -30.05
N PHE A 47 -11.82 -7.82 -31.20
CA PHE A 47 -11.49 -8.33 -32.51
C PHE A 47 -10.45 -7.41 -33.16
N LEU A 48 -9.30 -7.95 -33.50
CA LEU A 48 -8.24 -7.23 -34.22
C LEU A 48 -8.05 -7.85 -35.60
N LYS A 49 -7.73 -6.99 -36.58
CA LYS A 49 -7.37 -7.41 -37.91
C LYS A 49 -5.87 -7.67 -37.99
N GLY A 50 -5.47 -8.76 -38.65
CA GLY A 50 -4.08 -9.05 -38.95
C GLY A 50 -3.44 -7.95 -39.81
N GLN A 51 -2.14 -7.72 -39.62
CA GLN A 51 -1.32 -6.77 -40.38
C GLN A 51 -0.94 -7.33 -41.76
N TYR A 52 -0.70 -8.64 -41.83
CA TYR A 52 -0.20 -9.34 -43.02
C TYR A 52 -1.26 -10.24 -43.64
N SER A 53 -2.24 -10.66 -42.85
CA SER A 53 -3.38 -11.44 -43.34
C SER A 53 -4.66 -10.61 -43.30
N ALA A 54 -5.70 -11.09 -44.01
CA ALA A 54 -7.05 -10.52 -43.92
C ALA A 54 -7.83 -11.05 -42.71
N ASP A 55 -7.25 -11.93 -41.92
CA ASP A 55 -7.90 -12.63 -40.82
C ASP A 55 -8.26 -11.69 -39.66
N ARG A 56 -9.33 -12.06 -38.95
CA ARG A 56 -9.76 -11.38 -37.74
C ARG A 56 -9.51 -12.30 -36.57
N TYR A 57 -8.73 -11.81 -35.62
CA TYR A 57 -8.39 -12.51 -34.37
C TYR A 57 -9.34 -12.07 -33.26
N GLN A 58 -10.04 -13.00 -32.63
CA GLN A 58 -10.75 -12.78 -31.38
C GLN A 58 -9.73 -12.89 -30.25
N ILE A 59 -9.70 -11.91 -29.39
CA ILE A 59 -8.81 -11.81 -28.23
C ILE A 59 -9.68 -11.74 -26.98
N ASP A 60 -9.46 -12.63 -25.99
CA ASP A 60 -10.27 -12.70 -24.77
C ASP A 60 -10.17 -11.43 -23.95
N SER A 61 -8.96 -10.88 -23.81
CA SER A 61 -8.75 -9.54 -23.22
C SER A 61 -7.59 -8.82 -23.90
N LEU A 62 -7.72 -7.50 -24.06
CA LEU A 62 -6.69 -6.62 -24.58
C LEU A 62 -6.31 -5.60 -23.52
N ILE A 63 -5.05 -5.59 -23.11
CA ILE A 63 -4.47 -4.57 -22.24
C ILE A 63 -3.91 -3.47 -23.14
N ASN A 64 -4.42 -2.24 -22.99
CA ASN A 64 -3.88 -1.04 -23.63
C ASN A 64 -3.22 -0.17 -22.55
N GLY A 65 -1.92 -0.01 -22.65
CA GLY A 65 -1.10 0.75 -21.69
C GLY A 65 0.13 1.31 -22.39
N ALA A 66 1.28 1.24 -21.71
CA ALA A 66 2.56 1.55 -22.33
C ALA A 66 2.88 0.55 -23.45
N GLU A 67 2.44 -0.69 -23.28
CA GLU A 67 2.47 -1.76 -24.27
C GLU A 67 1.05 -2.30 -24.48
N ASN A 68 0.75 -2.73 -25.70
CA ASN A 68 -0.51 -3.37 -26.03
C ASN A 68 -0.31 -4.89 -26.00
N ILE A 69 -0.99 -5.56 -25.07
CA ILE A 69 -0.77 -6.98 -24.76
C ILE A 69 -2.08 -7.75 -25.01
N MET A 70 -2.03 -8.81 -25.78
CA MET A 70 -3.15 -9.75 -25.88
C MET A 70 -3.15 -10.71 -24.68
N VAL A 71 -4.35 -11.09 -24.25
CA VAL A 71 -4.52 -12.09 -23.21
C VAL A 71 -5.46 -13.17 -23.68
N GLU A 72 -5.02 -14.41 -23.55
CA GLU A 72 -5.76 -15.62 -23.88
C GLU A 72 -6.06 -16.39 -22.59
N ALA A 73 -7.33 -16.66 -22.32
CA ALA A 73 -7.80 -17.35 -21.11
C ALA A 73 -8.17 -18.81 -21.39
N LYS A 74 -7.65 -19.73 -20.58
CA LYS A 74 -7.85 -21.18 -20.76
C LYS A 74 -8.46 -21.81 -19.51
N ASP A 75 -9.77 -22.11 -19.57
CA ASP A 75 -10.44 -22.87 -18.51
C ASP A 75 -10.34 -24.38 -18.76
N TYR A 76 -9.32 -24.98 -18.16
CA TYR A 76 -9.13 -26.44 -18.17
C TYR A 76 -9.57 -27.12 -16.86
N SER A 77 -10.27 -26.40 -15.99
CA SER A 77 -10.68 -26.93 -14.68
C SER A 77 -11.56 -28.18 -14.75
N VAL A 78 -12.40 -28.31 -15.77
CA VAL A 78 -13.26 -29.47 -15.97
C VAL A 78 -12.48 -30.71 -16.41
N ARG A 79 -11.45 -30.52 -17.24
CA ARG A 79 -10.59 -31.61 -17.72
C ARG A 79 -9.45 -31.92 -16.76
N ASN A 80 -9.10 -30.97 -15.91
CA ASN A 80 -7.96 -31.02 -15.00
C ASN A 80 -6.62 -31.33 -15.70
N GLU A 81 -6.48 -30.88 -16.96
CA GLU A 81 -5.30 -31.08 -17.79
C GLU A 81 -4.38 -29.86 -17.68
N ARG A 82 -3.06 -30.08 -17.80
CA ARG A 82 -2.09 -29.00 -17.90
C ARG A 82 -2.12 -28.35 -19.28
N VAL A 83 -1.91 -27.03 -19.35
CA VAL A 83 -1.82 -26.31 -20.61
C VAL A 83 -0.52 -26.67 -21.33
N GLY A 84 -0.65 -27.22 -22.52
CA GLY A 84 0.47 -27.67 -23.34
C GLY A 84 1.09 -26.52 -24.17
N ARG A 85 2.28 -26.80 -24.74
CA ARG A 85 3.01 -25.91 -25.66
C ARG A 85 2.12 -25.44 -26.84
N GLY A 86 1.21 -26.28 -27.34
CA GLY A 86 0.36 -25.95 -28.49
C GLY A 86 -0.47 -24.68 -28.27
N GLU A 87 -1.02 -24.46 -27.06
CA GLU A 87 -1.78 -23.25 -26.77
C GLU A 87 -0.89 -22.00 -26.76
N VAL A 88 0.32 -22.11 -26.20
CA VAL A 88 1.29 -20.99 -26.19
C VAL A 88 1.77 -20.69 -27.62
N THR A 89 1.99 -21.71 -28.44
CA THR A 89 2.38 -21.56 -29.84
C THR A 89 1.28 -20.90 -30.70
N LYS A 90 -0.02 -21.19 -30.44
CA LYS A 90 -1.13 -20.49 -31.07
C LYS A 90 -1.11 -18.98 -30.77
N THR A 91 -0.86 -18.61 -29.52
CA THR A 91 -0.70 -17.20 -29.13
C THR A 91 0.49 -16.56 -29.82
N ALA A 92 1.63 -17.26 -29.90
CA ALA A 92 2.80 -16.78 -30.66
C ALA A 92 2.49 -16.56 -32.14
N GLY A 93 1.78 -17.49 -32.77
CA GLY A 93 1.34 -17.37 -34.17
C GLY A 93 0.46 -16.16 -34.42
N ALA A 94 -0.52 -15.90 -33.54
CA ALA A 94 -1.36 -14.72 -33.62
C ALA A 94 -0.55 -13.41 -33.45
N LEU A 95 0.43 -13.39 -32.53
CA LEU A 95 1.28 -12.23 -32.29
C LEU A 95 2.14 -11.86 -33.50
N ILE A 96 2.50 -12.80 -34.39
CA ILE A 96 3.25 -12.49 -35.60
C ILE A 96 2.45 -11.53 -36.51
N ASP A 97 1.15 -11.73 -36.59
CA ASP A 97 0.26 -10.97 -37.47
C ASP A 97 -0.44 -9.79 -36.79
N LEU A 98 -0.41 -9.71 -35.48
CA LEU A 98 -1.09 -8.65 -34.74
C LEU A 98 -0.15 -7.50 -34.36
N PRO A 99 -0.65 -6.22 -34.36
CA PRO A 99 0.11 -5.03 -33.96
C PRO A 99 0.18 -4.92 -32.44
N LEU A 100 0.72 -5.94 -31.77
CA LEU A 100 0.80 -6.05 -30.32
C LEU A 100 2.25 -6.35 -29.90
N GLU A 101 2.65 -5.89 -28.73
CA GLU A 101 4.02 -6.00 -28.23
C GLU A 101 4.28 -7.35 -27.51
N GLY A 102 3.24 -8.03 -27.04
CA GLY A 102 3.37 -9.31 -26.36
C GLY A 102 2.04 -10.00 -26.09
N GLY A 103 2.11 -11.14 -25.42
CA GLY A 103 0.95 -11.94 -25.05
C GLY A 103 1.04 -12.51 -23.63
N ILE A 104 -0.12 -12.76 -23.05
CA ILE A 104 -0.27 -13.46 -21.77
C ILE A 104 -1.22 -14.63 -21.99
N VAL A 105 -0.82 -15.83 -21.56
CA VAL A 105 -1.71 -16.99 -21.48
C VAL A 105 -2.06 -17.22 -20.01
N VAL A 106 -3.36 -17.09 -19.70
CA VAL A 106 -3.87 -17.28 -18.33
C VAL A 106 -4.61 -18.61 -18.25
N SER A 107 -4.27 -19.47 -17.30
CA SER A 107 -4.87 -20.80 -17.16
C SER A 107 -5.38 -21.07 -15.75
N THR A 108 -6.46 -21.87 -15.66
CA THR A 108 -6.96 -22.41 -14.39
C THR A 108 -6.06 -23.52 -13.82
N THR A 109 -5.22 -24.14 -14.64
CA THR A 109 -4.34 -25.26 -14.32
C THR A 109 -2.89 -24.90 -14.59
N GLU A 110 -1.96 -25.74 -14.15
CA GLU A 110 -0.54 -25.58 -14.41
C GLU A 110 -0.20 -25.69 -15.89
N PHE A 111 0.96 -25.16 -16.28
CA PHE A 111 1.57 -25.33 -17.59
C PHE A 111 2.51 -26.52 -17.62
N THR A 112 2.60 -27.19 -18.77
CA THR A 112 3.61 -28.23 -18.98
C THR A 112 5.02 -27.63 -19.06
N SER A 113 6.05 -28.44 -18.78
CA SER A 113 7.45 -28.00 -18.92
C SER A 113 7.74 -27.48 -20.34
N ALA A 114 7.20 -28.11 -21.38
CA ALA A 114 7.36 -27.68 -22.76
C ALA A 114 6.71 -26.32 -23.04
N ALA A 115 5.57 -26.00 -22.41
CA ALA A 115 4.94 -24.68 -22.50
C ALA A 115 5.82 -23.61 -21.83
N LYS A 116 6.34 -23.90 -20.61
CA LYS A 116 7.23 -23.00 -19.87
C LYS A 116 8.54 -22.74 -20.62
N THR A 117 9.16 -23.77 -21.15
CA THR A 117 10.40 -23.62 -21.96
C THR A 117 10.15 -22.75 -23.19
N PHE A 118 9.02 -22.93 -23.88
CA PHE A 118 8.68 -22.10 -25.05
C PHE A 118 8.44 -20.64 -24.66
N SER A 119 7.72 -20.37 -23.57
CA SER A 119 7.51 -19.02 -23.05
C SER A 119 8.84 -18.35 -22.68
N SER A 120 9.71 -19.03 -21.94
CA SER A 120 11.04 -18.52 -21.59
C SER A 120 11.87 -18.22 -22.87
N GLY A 121 11.82 -19.08 -23.87
CA GLY A 121 12.47 -18.86 -25.16
C GLY A 121 11.97 -17.61 -25.90
N SER A 122 10.65 -17.33 -25.84
CA SER A 122 10.11 -16.14 -26.46
C SER A 122 10.60 -14.82 -25.82
N LYS A 123 10.92 -14.84 -24.54
CA LYS A 123 11.40 -13.65 -23.78
C LYS A 123 12.85 -13.30 -24.10
N ILE A 124 13.67 -14.30 -24.46
CA ILE A 124 15.10 -14.11 -24.77
C ILE A 124 15.42 -13.98 -26.24
N ASN A 125 14.49 -14.36 -27.13
CA ASN A 125 14.65 -14.23 -28.57
C ASN A 125 14.27 -12.80 -29.01
N PRO A 126 15.22 -11.99 -29.50
CA PRO A 126 14.96 -10.59 -29.87
C PRO A 126 13.99 -10.45 -31.06
N SER A 127 13.81 -11.53 -31.86
CA SER A 127 12.87 -11.56 -32.99
C SER A 127 11.49 -12.06 -32.61
N ALA A 128 11.27 -12.52 -31.39
CA ALA A 128 10.00 -13.01 -30.90
C ALA A 128 9.33 -11.99 -29.97
N LYS A 129 8.00 -11.91 -30.03
CA LYS A 129 7.23 -11.14 -29.03
C LYS A 129 7.12 -11.97 -27.76
N PRO A 130 7.35 -11.38 -26.56
CA PRO A 130 7.34 -12.11 -25.31
C PRO A 130 5.95 -12.65 -24.98
N ILE A 131 5.91 -13.86 -24.41
CA ILE A 131 4.69 -14.48 -23.92
C ILE A 131 4.87 -14.80 -22.44
N GLU A 132 3.96 -14.31 -21.62
CA GLU A 132 3.92 -14.60 -20.19
C GLU A 132 2.89 -15.69 -19.89
N LEU A 133 3.18 -16.56 -18.92
CA LEU A 133 2.27 -17.59 -18.43
C LEU A 133 1.83 -17.26 -17.01
N ILE A 134 0.52 -17.22 -16.80
CA ILE A 134 -0.08 -16.92 -15.49
C ILE A 134 -1.07 -18.04 -15.14
N GLN A 135 -0.92 -18.62 -13.97
CA GLN A 135 -1.95 -19.48 -13.41
C GLN A 135 -2.90 -18.65 -12.55
N MET A 136 -4.20 -18.70 -12.85
CA MET A 136 -5.24 -18.08 -12.05
C MET A 136 -6.28 -19.12 -11.64
N SER A 137 -6.29 -19.48 -10.36
CA SER A 137 -7.11 -20.57 -9.84
C SER A 137 -7.82 -20.18 -8.53
N ILE A 138 -8.83 -20.96 -8.16
CA ILE A 138 -9.41 -20.90 -6.82
C ILE A 138 -8.34 -21.37 -5.83
N PRO A 139 -8.12 -20.63 -4.70
CA PRO A 139 -7.08 -20.98 -3.74
C PRO A 139 -7.32 -22.36 -3.12
N THR A 140 -6.24 -23.07 -2.88
CA THR A 140 -6.22 -24.32 -2.11
C THR A 140 -5.68 -24.06 -0.70
N GLU A 141 -5.82 -25.02 0.21
CA GLU A 141 -5.22 -24.89 1.54
C GLU A 141 -3.70 -24.66 1.49
N SER A 142 -3.01 -25.26 0.51
CA SER A 142 -1.58 -25.04 0.33
C SER A 142 -1.24 -23.61 -0.07
N ASP A 143 -2.12 -22.93 -0.80
CA ASP A 143 -1.94 -21.52 -1.19
C ASP A 143 -2.09 -20.56 -0.01
N LEU A 144 -2.80 -20.97 1.03
CA LEU A 144 -3.06 -20.21 2.24
C LEU A 144 -2.06 -20.53 3.36
N ARG A 145 -1.40 -21.69 3.30
CA ARG A 145 -0.48 -22.16 4.34
C ARG A 145 0.72 -21.22 4.49
N GLY A 146 1.04 -20.90 5.74
CA GLY A 146 2.18 -20.02 6.07
C GLY A 146 1.93 -18.53 5.84
N ARG A 147 0.71 -18.14 5.44
CA ARG A 147 0.33 -16.73 5.30
C ARG A 147 -0.39 -16.24 6.54
N ILE A 148 -0.08 -15.01 6.95
CA ILE A 148 -0.86 -14.32 7.98
C ILE A 148 -2.11 -13.76 7.29
N LEU A 149 -3.23 -14.48 7.40
CA LEU A 149 -4.50 -14.08 6.78
C LEU A 149 -5.31 -13.14 7.67
N ARG A 150 -5.09 -13.23 8.98
CA ARG A 150 -5.72 -12.37 9.99
C ARG A 150 -4.68 -12.05 11.04
N GLY A 151 -4.72 -10.86 11.57
CA GLY A 151 -3.79 -10.42 12.59
C GLY A 151 -4.41 -9.38 13.50
N ARG A 152 -3.84 -9.23 14.69
CA ARG A 152 -4.12 -8.16 15.61
C ARG A 152 -2.81 -7.43 15.89
N ILE A 153 -2.81 -6.12 15.69
CA ILE A 153 -1.67 -5.26 15.99
C ILE A 153 -2.05 -4.48 17.24
N ASP A 154 -1.40 -4.78 18.35
CA ASP A 154 -1.55 -4.03 19.58
C ASP A 154 -0.46 -2.95 19.63
N LEU A 155 -0.88 -1.70 19.59
CA LEU A 155 -0.02 -0.52 19.61
C LEU A 155 -0.07 0.08 21.01
N THR A 156 1.10 0.36 21.57
CA THR A 156 1.26 1.18 22.76
C THR A 156 1.84 2.53 22.32
N ILE A 157 1.02 3.57 22.35
CA ILE A 157 1.40 4.91 21.96
C ILE A 157 1.71 5.67 23.24
N CYS A 158 2.96 6.08 23.40
CA CYS A 158 3.40 6.94 24.49
C CYS A 158 3.48 8.37 23.94
N SER A 159 2.76 9.30 24.54
CA SER A 159 2.75 10.71 24.15
C SER A 159 2.88 11.61 25.37
N PRO A 160 3.47 12.83 25.23
CA PRO A 160 3.53 13.77 26.33
C PRO A 160 2.14 14.10 26.88
N ASP A 161 2.03 14.13 28.18
CA ASP A 161 0.86 14.64 28.86
C ASP A 161 1.06 16.12 29.15
N ILE A 162 0.58 16.97 28.27
CA ILE A 162 0.75 18.43 28.32
C ILE A 162 0.17 18.99 29.64
N GLY A 163 -0.94 18.42 30.12
CA GLY A 163 -1.60 18.88 31.35
C GLY A 163 -0.77 18.63 32.64
N ASN A 164 0.09 17.61 32.61
CA ASN A 164 0.94 17.23 33.71
C ASN A 164 2.42 17.57 33.49
N THR A 165 2.77 18.11 32.32
CA THR A 165 4.13 18.59 32.02
C THR A 165 4.37 19.92 32.71
N LYS A 166 5.55 20.06 33.31
CA LYS A 166 5.93 21.24 34.09
C LYS A 166 7.27 21.80 33.62
N PHE A 167 7.32 23.11 33.48
CA PHE A 167 8.53 23.85 33.17
C PHE A 167 8.80 24.86 34.29
N TYR A 168 10.04 24.91 34.76
CA TYR A 168 10.48 25.78 35.82
C TYR A 168 11.62 26.69 35.32
N PRO A 169 11.32 27.90 34.83
CA PRO A 169 12.33 28.86 34.41
C PRO A 169 13.23 29.26 35.60
N VAL A 170 14.53 29.29 35.34
CA VAL A 170 15.52 29.78 36.29
C VAL A 170 16.11 31.07 35.73
N LEU A 171 15.79 32.20 36.34
CA LEU A 171 16.25 33.51 35.90
C LEU A 171 17.75 33.71 36.16
N SER A 172 18.41 34.42 35.21
CA SER A 172 19.75 34.98 35.42
C SER A 172 19.72 36.08 36.47
N GLU A 173 20.86 36.61 36.86
CA GLU A 173 20.91 37.78 37.79
C GLU A 173 20.24 39.03 37.16
N ASN A 174 20.32 39.22 35.85
CA ASN A 174 19.62 40.30 35.18
C ASN A 174 18.11 40.06 35.14
N GLY A 175 17.68 38.84 34.83
CA GLY A 175 16.27 38.44 34.85
C GLY A 175 15.65 38.61 36.24
N LYS A 176 16.40 38.29 37.30
CA LYS A 176 15.97 38.54 38.71
C LYS A 176 15.82 40.02 39.03
N LYS A 177 16.72 40.88 38.52
CA LYS A 177 16.59 42.34 38.67
C LYS A 177 15.33 42.84 38.03
N THR A 178 15.07 42.44 36.79
CA THR A 178 13.83 42.78 36.07
C THR A 178 12.60 42.32 36.83
N PHE A 179 12.63 41.06 37.32
CA PHE A 179 11.51 40.52 38.10
C PHE A 179 11.24 41.35 39.38
N ARG A 180 12.27 41.65 40.15
CA ARG A 180 12.12 42.48 41.37
C ARG A 180 11.62 43.89 41.08
N MET A 181 12.05 44.48 39.97
CA MET A 181 11.60 45.80 39.57
C MET A 181 10.08 45.84 39.29
N LEU A 182 9.54 44.79 38.73
CA LEU A 182 8.13 44.72 38.34
C LEU A 182 7.22 44.16 39.46
N TYR A 183 7.68 43.17 40.17
CA TYR A 183 6.88 42.41 41.15
C TYR A 183 7.33 42.61 42.61
N GLY A 184 8.37 43.42 42.85
CA GLY A 184 8.88 43.66 44.19
C GLY A 184 9.48 42.41 44.83
N GLU A 185 9.16 42.20 46.12
CA GLU A 185 9.64 41.04 46.90
C GLU A 185 8.81 39.76 46.67
N GLN A 186 7.93 39.72 45.66
CA GLN A 186 7.20 38.50 45.37
C GLN A 186 8.16 37.39 44.93
N THR A 187 7.88 36.16 45.33
CA THR A 187 8.69 34.99 45.01
C THR A 187 8.21 34.25 43.77
N SER A 188 7.03 34.60 43.26
CA SER A 188 6.43 34.03 42.06
C SER A 188 5.46 34.97 41.39
N ALA A 189 5.32 34.87 40.08
CA ALA A 189 4.32 35.54 39.28
C ALA A 189 3.74 34.56 38.23
N PRO A 190 2.48 34.68 37.84
CA PRO A 190 1.90 33.84 36.80
C PRO A 190 2.46 34.25 35.44
N PHE A 191 3.14 33.31 34.75
CA PHE A 191 3.63 33.49 33.41
C PHE A 191 2.88 32.58 32.46
N VAL A 192 2.52 33.10 31.27
CA VAL A 192 2.12 32.27 30.15
C VAL A 192 3.35 32.02 29.30
N LEU A 193 3.93 30.84 29.42
CA LEU A 193 5.14 30.49 28.68
C LEU A 193 4.75 30.02 27.25
N THR A 194 5.05 30.85 26.25
CA THR A 194 4.77 30.55 24.83
C THR A 194 6.00 30.08 24.06
N GLY A 195 7.17 30.53 24.47
CA GLY A 195 8.45 30.22 23.84
C GLY A 195 9.59 31.06 24.41
N PHE A 196 10.72 30.98 23.76
CA PHE A 196 11.96 31.67 24.10
C PHE A 196 12.22 32.79 23.08
N HIS A 197 12.77 33.92 23.56
CA HIS A 197 13.00 35.13 22.80
C HIS A 197 14.46 35.57 22.90
N ASP A 198 14.95 36.28 21.88
CA ASP A 198 16.25 36.93 21.90
C ASP A 198 16.24 38.23 22.76
N ALA A 199 17.33 38.96 22.75
CA ALA A 199 17.45 40.22 23.48
C ALA A 199 16.57 41.34 22.90
N GLU A 200 16.17 41.23 21.66
CA GLU A 200 15.29 42.14 20.91
C GLU A 200 13.81 41.80 21.09
N GLY A 201 13.50 40.67 21.73
CA GLY A 201 12.13 40.19 21.94
C GLY A 201 11.55 39.39 20.78
N SER A 202 12.37 39.00 19.79
CA SER A 202 11.94 38.13 18.69
C SER A 202 11.89 36.68 19.16
N LEU A 203 10.87 35.95 18.72
CA LEU A 203 10.72 34.53 19.07
C LEU A 203 11.84 33.69 18.44
N ILE A 204 12.65 33.02 19.26
CA ILE A 204 13.71 32.10 18.82
C ILE A 204 13.13 30.68 18.62
N GLU A 205 12.33 30.22 19.57
CA GLU A 205 11.83 28.85 19.63
C GLU A 205 10.52 28.79 20.40
N THR A 206 9.56 28.02 19.90
CA THR A 206 8.33 27.75 20.68
C THR A 206 8.58 26.73 21.79
N LEU A 207 7.75 26.74 22.82
CA LEU A 207 7.83 25.73 23.88
C LEU A 207 7.57 24.32 23.35
N GLY A 208 6.75 24.19 22.30
CA GLY A 208 6.48 22.91 21.62
C GLY A 208 7.74 22.36 20.95
N ASP A 209 8.44 23.17 20.15
CA ASP A 209 9.67 22.75 19.46
C ASP A 209 10.77 22.39 20.48
N PHE A 210 10.87 23.17 21.56
CA PHE A 210 11.79 22.88 22.65
C PHE A 210 11.49 21.53 23.32
N ALA A 211 10.22 21.23 23.61
CA ALA A 211 9.80 19.97 24.19
C ALA A 211 10.10 18.79 23.24
N GLU A 212 9.86 18.96 21.94
CA GLU A 212 10.19 17.94 20.92
C GLU A 212 11.69 17.64 20.88
N LYS A 213 12.56 18.66 20.92
CA LYS A 213 14.02 18.48 20.98
C LYS A 213 14.48 17.69 22.21
N ILE A 214 13.90 18.01 23.38
CA ILE A 214 14.20 17.28 24.61
C ILE A 214 13.79 15.81 24.48
N MET A 215 12.60 15.56 23.97
CA MET A 215 12.08 14.20 23.80
C MET A 215 12.89 13.38 22.79
N ALA A 216 13.34 14.00 21.70
CA ALA A 216 14.18 13.35 20.70
C ALA A 216 15.54 12.88 21.28
N ASN A 217 16.07 13.60 22.27
CA ASN A 217 17.34 13.32 22.92
C ASN A 217 17.19 12.57 24.27
N GLY A 218 15.96 12.47 24.77
CA GLY A 218 15.66 11.87 26.07
C GLY A 218 15.66 10.35 26.04
N LYS A 219 16.14 9.72 27.13
CA LYS A 219 15.94 8.30 27.39
C LYS A 219 14.49 8.08 27.84
N ASN A 220 13.95 6.89 27.64
CA ASN A 220 12.59 6.46 28.01
C ASN A 220 12.36 6.51 29.53
N ALA A 221 12.35 7.69 30.12
CA ALA A 221 12.02 7.93 31.52
C ALA A 221 10.62 8.55 31.61
N ASP A 222 9.84 8.16 32.60
CA ASP A 222 8.52 8.73 32.88
C ASP A 222 8.42 9.07 34.36
N PRO A 223 8.41 10.35 34.76
CA PRO A 223 8.56 11.53 33.87
C PRO A 223 10.01 11.72 33.39
N LEU A 224 10.15 12.39 32.22
CA LEU A 224 11.44 12.80 31.71
C LEU A 224 11.83 14.13 32.37
N GLU A 225 12.83 14.09 33.23
CA GLU A 225 13.27 15.27 33.99
C GLU A 225 14.68 15.71 33.58
N GLY A 226 14.92 17.01 33.67
CA GLY A 226 16.24 17.58 33.36
C GLY A 226 16.28 19.10 33.49
N GLU A 227 17.43 19.64 33.13
CA GLU A 227 17.69 21.08 33.09
C GLU A 227 18.51 21.41 31.83
N VAL A 228 18.08 22.43 31.11
CA VAL A 228 18.80 22.96 29.95
C VAL A 228 19.34 24.33 30.31
N PHE A 229 20.66 24.52 30.15
CA PHE A 229 21.35 25.80 30.35
C PHE A 229 21.44 26.53 29.02
N PHE A 230 21.23 27.84 29.05
CA PHE A 230 21.33 28.67 27.87
C PHE A 230 22.72 29.34 27.81
N GLU A 231 23.41 29.14 26.69
CA GLU A 231 24.74 29.73 26.45
C GLU A 231 24.66 31.16 25.91
N THR A 232 23.53 31.52 25.33
CA THR A 232 23.24 32.84 24.76
C THR A 232 22.12 33.52 25.55
N SER A 233 22.00 34.86 25.42
CA SER A 233 20.90 35.61 26.08
C SER A 233 19.56 35.10 25.58
N THR A 234 18.91 34.29 26.37
CA THR A 234 17.59 33.73 26.09
C THR A 234 16.60 34.27 27.10
N ASN A 235 15.47 34.75 26.67
CA ASN A 235 14.51 35.45 27.48
C ASN A 235 13.12 34.84 27.43
N LEU A 236 12.36 35.00 28.50
CA LEU A 236 10.91 34.91 28.49
C LEU A 236 10.33 36.28 28.21
N PHE A 237 9.28 36.33 27.38
CA PHE A 237 8.55 37.54 27.12
C PHE A 237 7.19 37.53 27.83
N HIS A 238 6.94 38.48 28.69
CA HIS A 238 5.69 38.61 29.44
C HIS A 238 5.42 40.07 29.76
N ASP A 239 4.22 40.56 29.56
CA ASP A 239 3.76 41.93 29.81
C ASP A 239 4.71 43.00 29.26
N ASN A 240 5.16 42.82 28.00
CA ASN A 240 6.12 43.69 27.32
C ASN A 240 7.50 43.76 27.97
N HIS A 241 7.87 42.81 28.80
CA HIS A 241 9.18 42.74 29.46
C HIS A 241 9.90 41.44 29.10
N LEU A 242 11.22 41.53 29.03
CA LEU A 242 12.12 40.40 28.81
C LEU A 242 12.74 39.98 30.14
N PHE A 243 12.62 38.68 30.45
CA PHE A 243 13.21 38.08 31.66
C PHE A 243 14.29 37.10 31.23
N GLU A 244 15.55 37.53 31.38
CA GLU A 244 16.69 36.70 30.97
C GLU A 244 16.76 35.43 31.80
N LEU A 245 16.91 34.29 31.09
CA LEU A 245 17.02 32.95 31.66
C LEU A 245 18.49 32.56 31.85
N LYS A 246 18.76 31.84 32.92
CA LYS A 246 19.97 31.03 33.13
C LYS A 246 19.77 29.63 32.60
N SER A 247 18.63 29.04 32.93
CA SER A 247 18.27 27.66 32.56
C SER A 247 16.76 27.48 32.64
N ILE A 248 16.30 26.34 32.14
CA ILE A 248 14.94 25.86 32.37
C ILE A 248 14.99 24.42 32.85
N LYS A 249 14.36 24.17 33.99
CA LYS A 249 14.11 22.80 34.48
C LYS A 249 12.79 22.32 33.92
N TYR A 250 12.70 21.04 33.61
CA TYR A 250 11.49 20.44 33.09
C TYR A 250 11.20 19.08 33.71
N SER A 251 9.92 18.77 33.77
CA SER A 251 9.40 17.45 34.12
C SER A 251 8.28 17.16 33.14
N ILE A 252 8.59 16.35 32.11
CA ILE A 252 7.65 15.96 31.06
C ILE A 252 7.01 14.65 31.44
N ALA A 253 5.73 14.70 31.78
CA ALA A 253 4.93 13.52 32.05
C ALA A 253 4.48 12.88 30.72
N PHE A 254 4.29 11.55 30.73
CA PHE A 254 3.80 10.82 29.57
C PHE A 254 2.48 10.14 29.92
N LYS A 255 1.62 10.06 28.91
CA LYS A 255 0.42 9.23 28.93
C LYS A 255 0.54 8.11 27.90
N THR A 256 0.09 6.96 28.31
CA THR A 256 0.11 5.76 27.47
C THR A 256 -1.30 5.43 27.00
N GLU A 257 -1.47 5.33 25.69
CA GLU A 257 -2.70 4.88 25.05
C GLU A 257 -2.46 3.55 24.37
N LYS A 258 -3.31 2.56 24.66
CA LYS A 258 -3.28 1.26 23.97
C LYS A 258 -4.36 1.23 22.91
N ARG A 259 -3.96 0.90 21.67
CA ARG A 259 -4.87 0.70 20.54
C ARG A 259 -4.67 -0.68 19.94
N SER A 260 -5.76 -1.28 19.54
CA SER A 260 -5.76 -2.58 18.88
C SER A 260 -6.38 -2.44 17.51
N ILE A 261 -5.64 -2.85 16.48
CA ILE A 261 -6.08 -2.82 15.08
C ILE A 261 -6.20 -4.27 14.61
N ALA A 262 -7.41 -4.70 14.26
CA ALA A 262 -7.60 -5.97 13.58
C ALA A 262 -7.28 -5.78 12.09
N VAL A 263 -6.40 -6.64 11.56
CA VAL A 263 -6.08 -6.74 10.14
C VAL A 263 -6.78 -7.98 9.62
N GLU A 264 -7.81 -7.79 8.82
CA GLU A 264 -8.58 -8.87 8.20
C GLU A 264 -8.68 -8.64 6.69
N PRO A 265 -8.74 -9.72 5.88
CA PRO A 265 -9.01 -9.57 4.46
C PRO A 265 -10.42 -9.00 4.26
N ASN A 266 -10.58 -8.15 3.27
CA ASN A 266 -11.88 -7.62 2.88
C ASN A 266 -12.64 -8.65 2.03
N GLY A 267 -13.28 -9.63 2.68
CA GLY A 267 -14.00 -10.73 2.06
C GLY A 267 -13.23 -12.06 2.05
N GLU A 268 -13.80 -13.06 1.36
CA GLU A 268 -13.19 -14.39 1.20
C GLU A 268 -12.21 -14.41 0.02
N PHE A 269 -11.13 -15.18 0.13
CA PHE A 269 -10.20 -15.36 -0.97
C PHE A 269 -10.86 -16.18 -2.09
N ALA A 270 -11.14 -15.54 -3.20
CA ALA A 270 -11.84 -16.11 -4.34
C ALA A 270 -10.88 -16.66 -5.41
N LEU A 271 -9.75 -15.97 -5.63
CA LEU A 271 -8.76 -16.34 -6.63
C LEU A 271 -7.33 -16.17 -6.11
N VAL A 272 -6.42 -17.01 -6.62
CA VAL A 272 -4.98 -16.85 -6.51
C VAL A 272 -4.39 -16.70 -7.92
N VAL A 273 -3.53 -15.70 -8.09
CA VAL A 273 -2.74 -15.46 -9.31
C VAL A 273 -1.30 -15.85 -9.02
N LYS A 274 -0.73 -16.71 -9.83
CA LYS A 274 0.65 -17.22 -9.70
C LYS A 274 1.42 -16.94 -10.99
N SER A 275 2.65 -16.45 -10.85
CA SER A 275 3.60 -16.38 -11.97
C SER A 275 4.04 -17.79 -12.42
N GLU A 276 4.63 -17.86 -13.59
CA GLU A 276 5.12 -19.13 -14.21
C GLU A 276 6.02 -19.96 -13.31
N ASN A 277 6.93 -19.29 -12.58
CA ASN A 277 7.89 -19.90 -11.64
C ASN A 277 7.32 -20.07 -10.23
N GLY A 278 6.11 -19.58 -9.96
CA GLY A 278 5.48 -19.64 -8.63
C GLY A 278 6.07 -18.66 -7.58
N GLU A 279 7.08 -17.86 -7.95
CA GLU A 279 7.72 -16.92 -7.00
C GLU A 279 6.78 -15.78 -6.58
N HIS A 280 5.90 -15.37 -7.50
CA HIS A 280 4.93 -14.33 -7.22
C HIS A 280 3.53 -14.93 -7.12
N GLN A 281 2.91 -14.71 -5.97
CA GLN A 281 1.53 -15.13 -5.73
C GLN A 281 0.73 -13.98 -5.13
N ARG A 282 -0.45 -13.72 -5.68
CA ARG A 282 -1.38 -12.73 -5.17
C ARG A 282 -2.76 -13.36 -4.94
N LEU A 283 -3.26 -13.21 -3.73
CA LEU A 283 -4.62 -13.57 -3.37
C LEU A 283 -5.56 -12.39 -3.64
N ILE A 284 -6.73 -12.69 -4.19
CA ILE A 284 -7.76 -11.70 -4.54
C ILE A 284 -9.05 -12.12 -3.86
N THR A 285 -9.71 -11.18 -3.19
CA THR A 285 -10.95 -11.43 -2.48
C THR A 285 -12.16 -11.36 -3.39
N ASP A 286 -13.25 -11.99 -2.98
CA ASP A 286 -14.55 -11.89 -3.67
C ASP A 286 -15.09 -10.46 -3.65
N THR A 287 -14.84 -9.70 -2.59
CA THR A 287 -15.23 -8.29 -2.48
C THR A 287 -14.50 -7.41 -3.51
N ASP A 288 -13.18 -7.63 -3.69
CA ASP A 288 -12.41 -6.89 -4.69
C ASP A 288 -12.91 -7.18 -6.12
N LEU A 289 -13.16 -8.46 -6.42
CA LEU A 289 -13.69 -8.88 -7.73
C LEU A 289 -15.08 -8.32 -7.98
N LYS A 290 -15.98 -8.41 -6.99
CA LYS A 290 -17.36 -7.90 -7.09
C LYS A 290 -17.39 -6.42 -7.39
N ARG A 291 -16.55 -5.63 -6.70
CA ARG A 291 -16.44 -4.19 -6.94
C ARG A 291 -16.07 -3.86 -8.40
N ILE A 292 -15.14 -4.62 -8.99
CA ILE A 292 -14.68 -4.38 -10.35
C ILE A 292 -15.68 -4.87 -11.40
N ILE A 293 -16.31 -6.02 -11.16
CA ILE A 293 -17.31 -6.58 -12.06
C ILE A 293 -18.52 -5.66 -12.14
N LEU A 294 -19.02 -5.15 -11.00
CA LEU A 294 -20.21 -4.31 -10.94
C LEU A 294 -19.97 -2.86 -11.37
N ALA A 295 -18.74 -2.33 -11.21
CA ALA A 295 -18.42 -0.95 -11.59
C ALA A 295 -18.46 -0.67 -13.11
N LYS A 296 -18.57 -1.70 -13.96
CA LYS A 296 -18.53 -1.59 -15.43
C LYS A 296 -19.64 -2.40 -16.13
N GLY A 297 -20.73 -2.72 -15.39
CA GLY A 297 -21.97 -3.29 -15.95
C GLY A 297 -22.85 -2.25 -16.62
#